data_240872a7479a4f74469bb30c561178ad
#
_entry.id   240872a7479a4f74469bb30c561178ad
#
_cell.length_a   1.000
_cell.length_b   1.000
_cell.length_c   1.000
_cell.angle_alpha   90.00
_cell.angle_beta   90.00
_cell.angle_gamma   90.00
#
_symmetry.space_group_name_H-M   'P 1'
#
loop_
_entity.id
_entity.type
_entity.pdbx_description
1 polymer ?
#
loop_
_entity_poly.entity_id
_entity_poly.type
_entity_poly.pdbx_seq_one_letter_code
_entity_poly.pdbx_strand_id
1 'polypeptide(L)' 'MCIRDSLNPRDVLLTVYEALKEKGYNPINQLVGYLISGDPAYITSHKQARSLIRRVERDDLIEELARGYLSDIK' A
#
# COMPACT_ATOMS: atom_id res chain seq x y z
N MET A 1 -7.18 9.51 -18.72
CA MET A 1 -6.81 9.55 -18.38
C MET A 1 -6.32 9.67 -17.72
N CYS A 2 -6.19 9.86 -17.45
CA CYS A 2 -5.67 10.03 -16.89
C CYS A 2 -5.33 10.17 -15.70
N ILE A 3 -5.53 10.66 -15.29
CA ILE A 3 -5.42 11.06 -14.10
C ILE A 3 -5.27 10.05 -13.16
N ARG A 4 -6.07 9.21 -13.13
CA ARG A 4 -5.99 8.23 -12.34
C ARG A 4 -4.77 7.56 -12.50
N ASP A 5 -4.20 7.78 -13.47
CA ASP A 5 -2.97 7.20 -13.74
C ASP A 5 -1.97 7.42 -12.68
N SER A 6 -2.06 8.50 -11.97
CA SER A 6 -1.09 8.78 -10.95
C SER A 6 -1.27 7.91 -9.72
N LEU A 7 -2.34 7.14 -9.64
CA LEU A 7 -2.57 6.30 -8.49
C LEU A 7 -2.29 4.85 -8.81
N ASN A 8 -1.09 4.61 -9.25
CA ASN A 8 -0.63 3.26 -9.53
C ASN A 8 -0.51 2.50 -8.21
N PRO A 9 -1.09 1.32 -8.07
CA PRO A 9 -1.00 0.59 -6.81
C PRO A 9 0.42 0.36 -6.34
N ARG A 10 1.34 0.15 -7.27
CA ARG A 10 2.73 -0.05 -6.93
C ARG A 10 3.32 1.18 -6.26
N ASP A 11 3.05 2.36 -6.83
CA ASP A 11 3.57 3.61 -6.29
C ASP A 11 2.96 3.89 -4.92
N VAL A 12 1.68 3.60 -4.75
CA VAL A 12 1.02 3.80 -3.48
C VAL A 12 1.64 2.90 -2.43
N LEU A 13 1.89 1.64 -2.76
CA LEU A 13 2.50 0.70 -1.83
C LEU A 13 3.90 1.16 -1.42
N LEU A 14 4.69 1.66 -2.36
CA LEU A 14 6.03 2.12 -2.04
C LEU A 14 5.99 3.33 -1.13
N THR A 15 5.09 4.26 -1.41
CA THR A 15 4.96 5.45 -0.58
C THR A 15 4.53 5.08 0.84
N VAL A 16 3.56 4.19 0.95
CA VAL A 16 3.08 3.75 2.26
C VAL A 16 4.18 3.00 3.01
N TYR A 17 4.92 2.16 2.30
CA TYR A 17 6.01 1.43 2.92
C TYR A 17 7.03 2.39 3.52
N GLU A 18 7.42 3.39 2.75
CA GLU A 18 8.41 4.35 3.23
C GLU A 18 7.88 5.17 4.40
N ALA A 19 6.62 5.57 4.32
CA ALA A 19 6.03 6.36 5.39
C ALA A 19 5.99 5.58 6.69
N LEU A 20 5.60 4.32 6.63
CA LEU A 20 5.55 3.49 7.82
C LEU A 20 6.94 3.26 8.39
N LYS A 21 7.90 3.03 7.51
CA LYS A 21 9.26 2.78 7.95
C LYS A 21 9.85 4.01 8.62
N GLU A 22 9.59 5.18 8.08
CA GLU A 22 10.11 6.40 8.66
C GLU A 22 9.53 6.69 10.03
N LYS A 23 8.31 6.27 10.28
CA LYS A 23 7.69 6.49 11.56
C LYS A 23 8.00 5.39 12.57
N GLY A 24 8.81 4.42 12.17
CA GLY A 24 9.22 3.37 13.10
C GLY A 24 8.29 2.19 13.18
N TYR A 25 7.30 2.11 12.31
CA TYR A 25 6.40 0.96 12.29
C TYR A 25 7.02 -0.15 11.45
N ASN A 26 6.50 -1.36 11.65
CA ASN A 26 6.87 -2.47 10.80
C ASN A 26 5.95 -2.42 9.58
N PRO A 27 6.46 -2.02 8.41
CA PRO A 27 5.58 -1.81 7.26
C PRO A 27 4.83 -3.05 6.84
N ILE A 28 5.48 -4.21 6.94
CA ILE A 28 4.83 -5.45 6.51
C ILE A 28 3.65 -5.78 7.40
N ASN A 29 3.84 -5.70 8.72
CA ASN A 29 2.76 -6.00 9.65
C ASN A 29 1.60 -5.04 9.48
N GLN A 30 1.90 -3.76 9.30
CA GLN A 30 0.85 -2.78 9.16
C GLN A 30 0.07 -2.98 7.85
N LEU A 31 0.77 -3.27 6.78
CA LEU A 31 0.11 -3.50 5.51
C LEU A 31 -0.77 -4.75 5.56
N VAL A 32 -0.27 -5.82 6.19
CA VAL A 32 -1.05 -7.04 6.30
C VAL A 32 -2.32 -6.78 7.11
N GLY A 33 -2.21 -6.05 8.21
CA GLY A 33 -3.37 -5.72 9.01
C GLY A 33 -4.40 -4.92 8.23
N TYR A 34 -3.92 -3.97 7.45
CA TYR A 34 -4.82 -3.17 6.63
C TYR A 34 -5.52 -4.02 5.57
N LEU A 35 -4.76 -4.89 4.91
CA LEU A 35 -5.33 -5.71 3.84
C LEU A 35 -6.37 -6.68 4.35
N ILE A 36 -6.19 -7.16 5.56
CA ILE A 36 -7.15 -8.09 6.14
C ILE A 36 -8.40 -7.38 6.65
N SER A 37 -8.21 -6.29 7.36
CA SER A 37 -9.33 -5.63 8.02
C SER A 37 -9.95 -4.49 7.24
N GLY A 38 -9.15 -3.87 6.38
CA GLY A 38 -9.63 -2.69 5.65
C GLY A 38 -9.66 -1.45 6.52
N ASP A 39 -9.02 -1.50 7.68
CA ASP A 39 -9.06 -0.38 8.61
C ASP A 39 -7.87 0.55 8.35
N PRO A 40 -8.12 1.76 7.86
CA PRO A 40 -7.01 2.67 7.54
C PRO A 40 -6.21 3.09 8.77
N ALA A 41 -6.67 2.77 9.96
CA ALA A 41 -5.90 3.09 11.15
C ALA A 41 -4.56 2.35 11.20
N TYR A 42 -4.43 1.25 10.45
CA TYR A 42 -3.17 0.54 10.38
C TYR A 42 -2.11 1.34 9.60
N ILE A 43 -2.54 2.33 8.83
CA ILE A 43 -1.63 3.09 7.98
C ILE A 43 -1.43 4.47 8.57
N THR A 44 -0.17 4.87 8.69
CA THR A 44 0.13 6.21 9.23
C THR A 44 -0.36 7.29 8.28
N SER A 45 -0.64 8.46 8.83
CA SER A 45 -1.01 9.59 7.99
C SER A 45 0.23 10.33 7.48
N HIS A 46 1.42 9.91 7.88
CA HIS A 46 2.66 10.53 7.44
C HIS A 46 2.78 10.44 5.92
N LYS A 47 3.16 11.53 5.29
CA LYS A 47 3.29 11.62 3.83
C LYS A 47 1.97 11.30 3.14
N GLN A 48 0.87 11.50 3.83
CA GLN A 48 -0.47 11.25 3.30
C GLN A 48 -0.66 9.80 2.88
N ALA A 49 0.08 8.90 3.50
CA ALA A 49 0.00 7.49 3.16
C ALA A 49 -1.41 6.94 3.36
N ARG A 50 -2.07 7.34 4.45
CA ARG A 50 -3.41 6.86 4.73
C ARG A 50 -4.40 7.29 3.65
N SER A 51 -4.29 8.52 3.20
CA SER A 51 -5.16 9.02 2.15
C SER A 51 -4.88 8.29 0.84
N LEU A 52 -3.62 8.07 0.53
CA LEU A 52 -3.26 7.42 -0.71
C LEU A 52 -3.76 5.98 -0.77
N ILE A 53 -3.57 5.23 0.31
CA ILE A 53 -3.92 3.83 0.29
C ILE A 53 -5.43 3.63 0.19
N ARG A 54 -6.20 4.59 0.71
CA ARG A 54 -7.65 4.48 0.64
C ARG A 54 -8.21 4.76 -0.75
N ARG A 55 -7.41 5.37 -1.61
CA ARG A 55 -7.86 5.71 -2.96
C ARG A 55 -7.70 4.55 -3.92
N VAL A 56 -7.01 3.50 -3.50
CA VAL A 56 -6.80 2.32 -4.32
C VAL A 56 -7.55 1.15 -3.70
N GLU A 57 -8.19 0.33 -4.52
CA GLU A 57 -8.92 -0.83 -4.02
C GLU A 57 -7.97 -1.80 -3.37
N ARG A 58 -8.45 -2.44 -2.28
CA ARG A 58 -7.58 -3.38 -1.57
C ARG A 58 -7.22 -4.57 -2.45
N ASP A 59 -8.15 -5.04 -3.26
CA ASP A 59 -7.85 -6.17 -4.12
C ASP A 59 -6.79 -5.80 -5.16
N ASP A 60 -6.75 -4.56 -5.61
CA ASP A 60 -5.70 -4.13 -6.52
C ASP A 60 -4.35 -4.14 -5.82
N LEU A 61 -4.32 -3.77 -4.55
CA LEU A 61 -3.08 -3.81 -3.78
C LEU A 61 -2.61 -5.23 -3.60
N ILE A 62 -3.52 -6.13 -3.28
CA ILE A 62 -3.17 -7.52 -3.09
C ILE A 62 -2.68 -8.13 -4.39
N GLU A 63 -3.33 -7.79 -5.48
CA GLU A 63 -2.94 -8.30 -6.78
C GLU A 63 -1.53 -7.84 -7.13
N GLU A 64 -1.23 -6.58 -6.88
CA GLU A 64 0.07 -6.04 -7.18
C GLU A 64 1.17 -6.73 -6.36
N LEU A 65 0.88 -6.97 -5.09
CA LEU A 65 1.85 -7.65 -4.23
C LEU A 65 2.07 -9.09 -4.68
N ALA A 66 1.00 -9.79 -5.01
CA ALA A 66 1.11 -11.16 -5.44
C ALA A 66 1.85 -11.25 -6.77
N ARG A 67 1.53 -10.35 -7.69
CA ARG A 67 2.17 -10.36 -9.00
C ARG A 67 3.66 -10.09 -8.88
N GLY A 68 4.04 -9.14 -8.04
CA GLY A 68 5.44 -8.82 -7.86
C GLY A 68 6.21 -9.97 -7.24
N TYR A 69 5.62 -10.60 -6.24
CA TYR A 69 6.29 -11.69 -5.55
C TYR A 69 6.40 -12.93 -6.43
N LEU A 70 5.30 -13.28 -7.07
CA LEU A 70 5.28 -14.51 -7.86
C LEU A 70 6.04 -14.39 -9.16
N SER A 71 6.14 -13.20 -9.70
CA SER A 71 6.93 -12.99 -10.91
C SER A 71 8.40 -13.29 -10.66
N ASP A 72 8.88 -12.98 -9.46
CA ASP A 72 10.27 -13.24 -9.15
C ASP A 72 10.58 -14.73 -9.06
N ILE A 73 9.60 -15.51 -8.69
CA ILE A 73 9.81 -16.92 -8.50
C ILE A 73 10.01 -17.64 -9.81
N LYS A 74 9.37 -17.15 -10.85
CA LYS A 74 9.52 -17.80 -12.13
C LYS A 74 10.92 -17.78 -12.60
#